data_df42d1d747969afc75fea048583bd135
#
_entry.id   df42d1d747969afc75fea048583bd135
#
_cell.length_a   1.000
_cell.length_b   1.000
_cell.length_c   1.000
_cell.angle_alpha   90.00
_cell.angle_beta   90.00
_cell.angle_gamma   90.00
#
_symmetry.space_group_name_H-M   'P 1'
#
loop_
_entity.id
_entity.type
_entity.pdbx_description
1 polymer ?
#
loop_
_entity_poly.entity_id
_entity_poly.type
_entity_poly.pdbx_seq_one_letter_code
_entity_poly.pdbx_strand_id
1 'polypeptide(L)'
;MRNHLLSAILLLLMISIPVLSRPKTIRIDIVATTDVHGSFFPIDHVTNRPVSGGMSRVAHYVDSLRKANPDGVILLDNGDILQGQPLCYYFNYLHPERENIASSCLNYLRYDAITWGNHDIETGHDVYDKFRKETTCPALGANIIRRDTGVPYLNPYTIIERQGVRVAVIGLLTAAVPYWLQEEKWSGMYFENTLEAARHWVEYVKTVEKPDIIVGLFHSGLKGGISTPDYEENDVMRIARETGGFDIIFFGHDHRSHISRVTGPDQKSVLLLNSASQAKYLSKVTVTIQKKRRRVVGCDIKGEIADIRNIPVDEAYMSHFAAAADDVAAWSQRRIGRTETTLRSADCFFGSSAFTDLMHNLQLKLTGADVSIAAPLTLNTVIERGDITVADLFKLYRFENTLYTMRMTGREILRHLEMSYDLWTNTMRGPDDHIMRLDSLSVNDNQREGFAHPFYNFDSAAGIDYVVDVTKPDGEKVSIIGMSDGTPFSLDRQYNVVMNSYRANGGGELITRGAGIPRDSIESRIIKRSDKDFRFYLMQEIERLDVIAPRPNENWRFIPDEWTVPALRRDRQLLFNSPHR
;
A
#
# COMPACT_ATOMS: atom_id res chain seq x y z
N MET A 1 2.04 94.59 11.01
CA MET A 1 2.37 93.30 11.56
C MET A 1 1.11 92.41 11.66
N ARG A 2 0.43 92.12 10.56
CA ARG A 2 -0.84 91.30 10.61
C ARG A 2 -1.07 90.42 9.39
N ASN A 3 -0.02 90.15 8.57
CA ASN A 3 -0.15 89.38 7.34
C ASN A 3 0.78 88.12 7.27
N HIS A 4 1.43 87.71 8.38
CA HIS A 4 2.31 86.52 8.36
C HIS A 4 1.80 85.31 9.17
N LEU A 5 0.58 85.40 9.76
CA LEU A 5 0.03 84.27 10.55
C LEU A 5 -0.93 83.41 9.75
N LEU A 6 -1.34 83.78 8.55
CA LEU A 6 -2.24 82.97 7.74
C LEU A 6 -1.55 81.98 6.79
N SER A 7 -0.24 82.15 6.54
CA SER A 7 0.52 81.19 5.67
C SER A 7 1.04 79.95 6.37
N ALA A 8 1.04 79.89 7.71
CA ALA A 8 1.57 78.77 8.48
C ALA A 8 0.53 77.66 8.78
N ILE A 9 -0.75 77.93 8.59
CA ILE A 9 -1.82 76.96 8.86
C ILE A 9 -2.23 76.14 7.60
N LEU A 10 -1.82 76.58 6.40
CA LEU A 10 -2.13 75.86 5.15
C LEU A 10 -1.13 74.76 4.79
N LEU A 11 -0.07 74.53 5.57
CA LEU A 11 0.99 73.53 5.26
C LEU A 11 0.93 72.30 6.13
N LEU A 12 -0.10 72.10 6.96
CA LEU A 12 -0.23 70.97 7.87
C LEU A 12 -1.46 70.06 7.56
N LEU A 13 -2.11 70.28 6.46
CA LEU A 13 -3.09 69.33 5.88
C LEU A 13 -2.46 68.59 4.68
N MET A 14 -1.27 68.01 4.84
CA MET A 14 -0.90 66.87 4.05
C MET A 14 -1.81 65.72 4.51
N ILE A 15 -2.95 65.63 3.86
CA ILE A 15 -3.81 64.47 3.87
C ILE A 15 -2.90 63.27 3.60
N SER A 16 -2.60 62.48 4.63
CA SER A 16 -2.05 61.16 4.46
C SER A 16 -3.12 60.36 3.72
N ILE A 17 -3.09 60.44 2.38
CA ILE A 17 -3.83 59.50 1.52
C ILE A 17 -3.31 58.14 1.94
N PRO A 18 -4.14 57.28 2.55
CA PRO A 18 -3.68 55.94 2.85
C PRO A 18 -3.30 55.33 1.50
N VAL A 19 -2.01 55.10 1.30
CA VAL A 19 -1.53 54.32 0.17
C VAL A 19 -2.29 52.99 0.28
N LEU A 20 -3.33 52.85 -0.53
CA LEU A 20 -4.07 51.62 -0.67
C LEU A 20 -3.09 50.62 -1.25
N SER A 21 -2.31 49.96 -0.36
CA SER A 21 -1.38 48.92 -0.80
C SER A 21 -2.17 47.88 -1.56
N ARG A 22 -1.81 47.68 -2.82
CA ARG A 22 -2.39 46.59 -3.65
C ARG A 22 -2.15 45.28 -2.93
N PRO A 23 -3.07 44.34 -2.99
CA PRO A 23 -2.84 42.97 -2.48
C PRO A 23 -1.58 42.39 -3.13
N LYS A 24 -0.71 41.79 -2.33
CA LYS A 24 0.42 41.00 -2.84
C LYS A 24 -0.11 39.64 -3.29
N THR A 25 0.15 39.27 -4.53
CA THR A 25 -0.14 37.95 -5.04
C THR A 25 1.05 37.03 -4.76
N ILE A 26 0.81 35.90 -4.12
CA ILE A 26 1.78 34.89 -3.73
C ILE A 26 1.35 33.58 -4.36
N ARG A 27 2.30 32.85 -4.96
CA ARG A 27 2.08 31.51 -5.52
C ARG A 27 2.83 30.48 -4.68
N ILE A 28 2.12 29.45 -4.25
CA ILE A 28 2.67 28.27 -3.58
C ILE A 28 2.32 27.04 -4.44
N ASP A 29 3.32 26.25 -4.79
CA ASP A 29 3.15 24.97 -5.45
C ASP A 29 3.34 23.86 -4.40
N ILE A 30 2.28 23.09 -4.10
CA ILE A 30 2.32 21.96 -3.16
C ILE A 30 2.32 20.69 -4.00
N VAL A 31 3.33 19.84 -3.81
CA VAL A 31 3.52 18.59 -4.53
C VAL A 31 3.50 17.44 -3.52
N ALA A 32 2.78 16.38 -3.82
CA ALA A 32 2.77 15.19 -2.99
C ALA A 32 3.07 13.93 -3.80
N THR A 33 3.95 13.08 -3.25
CA THR A 33 4.12 11.66 -3.58
C THR A 33 3.27 10.81 -2.67
N THR A 34 2.93 9.60 -3.09
CA THR A 34 2.22 8.59 -2.30
C THR A 34 2.59 7.20 -2.81
N ASP A 35 2.57 6.20 -1.93
CA ASP A 35 2.70 4.79 -2.31
C ASP A 35 3.92 4.56 -3.22
N VAL A 36 5.07 5.13 -2.83
CA VAL A 36 6.31 5.06 -3.62
C VAL A 36 6.84 3.61 -3.70
N HIS A 37 6.61 2.82 -2.64
CA HIS A 37 6.96 1.40 -2.58
C HIS A 37 8.38 1.08 -3.05
N GLY A 38 9.36 1.85 -2.58
CA GLY A 38 10.76 1.64 -2.90
C GLY A 38 11.16 1.99 -4.34
N SER A 39 10.29 2.66 -5.11
CA SER A 39 10.61 3.10 -6.48
C SER A 39 11.52 4.34 -6.46
N PHE A 40 12.74 4.19 -5.92
CA PHE A 40 13.69 5.30 -5.82
C PHE A 40 14.48 5.52 -7.11
N PHE A 41 14.72 4.46 -7.88
CA PHE A 41 15.51 4.47 -9.11
C PHE A 41 14.65 4.20 -10.34
N PRO A 42 15.13 4.56 -11.57
CA PRO A 42 14.41 4.32 -12.80
C PRO A 42 14.56 2.87 -13.31
N ILE A 43 14.74 1.93 -12.38
CA ILE A 43 14.89 0.50 -12.64
C ILE A 43 14.07 -0.30 -11.63
N ASP A 44 13.43 -1.34 -12.09
CA ASP A 44 12.80 -2.35 -11.26
C ASP A 44 13.83 -3.44 -10.96
N HIS A 45 14.25 -3.55 -9.70
CA HIS A 45 15.25 -4.52 -9.27
C HIS A 45 14.75 -5.98 -9.26
N VAL A 46 13.43 -6.21 -9.41
CA VAL A 46 12.86 -7.56 -9.57
C VAL A 46 13.01 -8.05 -11.00
N THR A 47 12.72 -7.19 -11.97
CA THR A 47 12.75 -7.54 -13.39
C THR A 47 14.05 -7.11 -14.08
N ASN A 48 14.86 -6.30 -13.42
CA ASN A 48 16.05 -5.64 -13.95
C ASN A 48 15.76 -4.83 -15.24
N ARG A 49 14.60 -4.20 -15.31
CA ARG A 49 14.15 -3.42 -16.47
C ARG A 49 13.93 -1.95 -16.10
N PRO A 50 14.15 -1.03 -17.05
CA PRO A 50 13.78 0.36 -16.84
C PRO A 50 12.30 0.52 -16.52
N VAL A 51 11.97 1.44 -15.61
CA VAL A 51 10.60 1.82 -15.28
C VAL A 51 10.36 3.30 -15.54
N SER A 52 9.10 3.65 -15.76
CA SER A 52 8.68 5.01 -16.09
C SER A 52 8.38 5.90 -14.87
N GLY A 53 8.57 5.41 -13.65
CA GLY A 53 8.37 6.15 -12.40
C GLY A 53 9.67 6.42 -11.67
N GLY A 54 9.53 6.69 -10.37
CA GLY A 54 10.62 6.72 -9.41
C GLY A 54 11.07 8.11 -8.98
N MET A 55 11.68 8.15 -7.78
CA MET A 55 12.08 9.38 -7.11
C MET A 55 13.14 10.19 -7.88
N SER A 56 13.92 9.56 -8.75
CA SER A 56 14.85 10.26 -9.64
C SER A 56 14.16 11.20 -10.62
N ARG A 57 12.91 10.89 -11.04
CA ARG A 57 12.08 11.80 -11.87
C ARG A 57 11.37 12.83 -11.03
N VAL A 58 10.96 12.47 -9.81
CA VAL A 58 10.46 13.44 -8.82
C VAL A 58 11.51 14.51 -8.56
N ALA A 59 12.79 14.11 -8.41
CA ALA A 59 13.92 15.03 -8.22
C ALA A 59 13.98 16.07 -9.35
N HIS A 60 13.97 15.64 -10.60
CA HIS A 60 14.00 16.50 -11.78
C HIS A 60 12.79 17.45 -11.83
N TYR A 61 11.58 16.91 -11.58
CA TYR A 61 10.36 17.71 -11.60
C TYR A 61 10.35 18.79 -10.53
N VAL A 62 10.68 18.43 -9.28
CA VAL A 62 10.70 19.34 -8.13
C VAL A 62 11.80 20.38 -8.27
N ASP A 63 12.98 20.01 -8.81
CA ASP A 63 14.05 20.96 -9.09
C ASP A 63 13.60 22.03 -10.11
N SER A 64 12.87 21.61 -11.15
CA SER A 64 12.30 22.55 -12.14
C SER A 64 11.31 23.55 -11.50
N LEU A 65 10.47 23.09 -10.57
CA LEU A 65 9.55 23.97 -9.83
C LEU A 65 10.30 24.93 -8.90
N ARG A 66 11.31 24.43 -8.19
CA ARG A 66 12.15 25.24 -7.30
C ARG A 66 12.95 26.30 -8.05
N LYS A 67 13.43 26.00 -9.26
CA LYS A 67 14.05 26.99 -10.14
C LYS A 67 13.07 28.09 -10.57
N ALA A 68 11.81 27.73 -10.85
CA ALA A 68 10.77 28.68 -11.26
C ALA A 68 10.19 29.48 -10.08
N ASN A 69 10.15 28.91 -8.87
CA ASN A 69 9.59 29.50 -7.65
C ASN A 69 10.39 29.03 -6.41
N PRO A 70 11.60 29.58 -6.18
CA PRO A 70 12.57 29.05 -5.19
C PRO A 70 12.02 28.94 -3.77
N ASP A 71 11.19 29.88 -3.33
CA ASP A 71 10.66 29.96 -1.96
C ASP A 71 9.19 29.54 -1.87
N GLY A 72 8.62 29.00 -2.96
CA GLY A 72 7.18 28.75 -3.03
C GLY A 72 6.81 27.28 -3.23
N VAL A 73 7.75 26.34 -3.10
CA VAL A 73 7.47 24.90 -3.26
C VAL A 73 7.37 24.22 -1.89
N ILE A 74 6.33 23.44 -1.69
CA ILE A 74 6.14 22.52 -0.57
C ILE A 74 6.11 21.09 -1.14
N LEU A 75 6.90 20.19 -0.58
CA LEU A 75 7.00 18.79 -1.00
C LEU A 75 6.61 17.87 0.14
N LEU A 76 5.61 17.00 -0.11
CA LEU A 76 5.01 16.10 0.88
C LEU A 76 5.10 14.65 0.41
N ASP A 77 5.18 13.70 1.35
CA ASP A 77 5.03 12.27 1.07
C ASP A 77 3.90 11.67 1.92
N ASN A 78 3.05 10.89 1.28
CA ASN A 78 1.85 10.34 1.89
C ASN A 78 1.98 8.88 2.32
N GLY A 79 3.22 8.40 2.58
CA GLY A 79 3.47 7.08 3.14
C GLY A 79 3.50 5.94 2.13
N ASP A 80 3.67 4.72 2.65
CA ASP A 80 3.97 3.49 1.92
C ASP A 80 5.25 3.61 1.07
N ILE A 81 6.33 3.99 1.74
CA ILE A 81 7.64 4.18 1.12
C ILE A 81 8.66 3.08 1.50
N LEU A 82 8.48 2.44 2.67
CA LEU A 82 9.46 1.51 3.25
C LEU A 82 9.40 0.08 2.73
N GLN A 83 8.39 -0.29 1.94
CA GLN A 83 8.16 -1.65 1.47
C GLN A 83 7.87 -1.66 -0.04
N GLY A 84 8.25 -2.74 -0.76
CA GLY A 84 7.89 -2.97 -2.16
C GLY A 84 9.04 -3.51 -3.00
N GLN A 85 10.05 -2.72 -3.29
CA GLN A 85 11.20 -3.15 -4.10
C GLN A 85 12.25 -3.90 -3.26
N PRO A 86 13.06 -4.79 -3.87
CA PRO A 86 14.20 -5.45 -3.21
C PRO A 86 15.12 -4.50 -2.43
N LEU A 87 15.24 -3.28 -2.91
CA LEU A 87 16.00 -2.20 -2.27
C LEU A 87 15.55 -1.92 -0.84
N CYS A 88 14.24 -1.86 -0.58
CA CYS A 88 13.72 -1.67 0.78
C CYS A 88 14.13 -2.83 1.68
N TYR A 89 13.97 -4.07 1.22
CA TYR A 89 14.37 -5.24 1.98
C TYR A 89 15.87 -5.25 2.28
N TYR A 90 16.71 -4.89 1.30
CA TYR A 90 18.16 -4.83 1.44
C TYR A 90 18.60 -3.87 2.55
N PHE A 91 18.08 -2.64 2.57
CA PHE A 91 18.45 -1.64 3.57
C PHE A 91 17.73 -1.84 4.92
N ASN A 92 16.49 -2.31 4.91
CA ASN A 92 15.72 -2.45 6.15
C ASN A 92 16.18 -3.65 6.99
N TYR A 93 16.52 -4.78 6.35
CA TYR A 93 16.69 -6.06 7.06
C TYR A 93 18.08 -6.68 6.89
N LEU A 94 18.77 -6.47 5.77
CA LEU A 94 20.09 -7.04 5.55
C LEU A 94 21.21 -6.10 5.98
N HIS A 95 21.00 -4.80 5.85
CA HIS A 95 21.97 -3.77 6.21
C HIS A 95 21.35 -2.69 7.10
N PRO A 96 20.75 -3.07 8.24
CA PRO A 96 20.10 -2.11 9.15
C PRO A 96 21.09 -1.14 9.81
N GLU A 97 22.40 -1.42 9.76
CA GLU A 97 23.47 -0.55 10.24
C GLU A 97 23.71 0.67 9.32
N ARG A 98 23.29 0.60 8.04
CA ARG A 98 23.40 1.71 7.08
C ARG A 98 22.25 2.68 7.26
N GLU A 99 22.43 3.92 6.80
CA GLU A 99 21.32 4.89 6.74
C GLU A 99 20.16 4.31 5.93
N ASN A 100 18.93 4.53 6.41
CA ASN A 100 17.73 4.08 5.71
C ASN A 100 17.60 4.80 4.36
N ILE A 101 17.52 4.05 3.29
CA ILE A 101 17.54 4.61 1.93
C ILE A 101 16.35 5.54 1.66
N ALA A 102 15.16 5.26 2.23
CA ALA A 102 14.01 6.13 2.10
C ALA A 102 14.26 7.48 2.80
N SER A 103 14.82 7.47 4.03
CA SER A 103 15.23 8.69 4.75
C SER A 103 16.23 9.49 3.92
N SER A 104 17.28 8.83 3.41
CA SER A 104 18.30 9.50 2.58
C SER A 104 17.69 10.16 1.35
N CYS A 105 16.75 9.48 0.64
CA CYS A 105 16.07 10.03 -0.52
C CYS A 105 15.17 11.23 -0.16
N LEU A 106 14.38 11.13 0.90
CA LEU A 106 13.52 12.20 1.38
C LEU A 106 14.33 13.43 1.81
N ASN A 107 15.44 13.22 2.54
CA ASN A 107 16.34 14.26 3.00
C ASN A 107 17.04 14.96 1.82
N TYR A 108 17.55 14.18 0.85
CA TYR A 108 18.16 14.72 -0.37
C TYR A 108 17.19 15.64 -1.13
N LEU A 109 15.95 15.21 -1.30
CA LEU A 109 14.90 15.97 -1.99
C LEU A 109 14.33 17.10 -1.14
N ARG A 110 14.67 17.17 0.15
CA ARG A 110 14.20 18.18 1.10
C ARG A 110 12.67 18.18 1.18
N TYR A 111 12.09 17.05 1.57
CA TYR A 111 10.67 16.97 1.90
C TYR A 111 10.35 17.86 3.10
N ASP A 112 9.16 18.45 3.10
CA ASP A 112 8.71 19.37 4.17
C ASP A 112 7.91 18.66 5.25
N ALA A 113 7.21 17.58 4.92
CA ALA A 113 6.53 16.69 5.84
C ALA A 113 6.20 15.35 5.16
N ILE A 114 6.05 14.31 5.97
CA ILE A 114 5.61 12.98 5.54
C ILE A 114 4.50 12.46 6.45
N THR A 115 3.70 11.51 5.99
CA THR A 115 2.92 10.61 6.85
C THR A 115 3.40 9.18 6.69
N TRP A 116 2.90 8.26 7.52
CA TRP A 116 3.17 6.84 7.35
C TRP A 116 1.99 6.15 6.69
N GLY A 117 2.28 5.09 5.92
CA GLY A 117 1.30 4.16 5.43
C GLY A 117 1.28 2.85 6.24
N ASN A 118 0.35 1.95 5.90
CA ASN A 118 0.24 0.66 6.57
C ASN A 118 1.46 -0.24 6.29
N HIS A 119 2.05 -0.15 5.09
CA HIS A 119 3.27 -0.89 4.75
C HIS A 119 4.52 -0.31 5.42
N ASP A 120 4.50 0.94 5.88
CA ASP A 120 5.57 1.48 6.72
C ASP A 120 5.49 0.84 8.12
N ILE A 121 4.29 0.75 8.72
CA ILE A 121 4.06 0.06 10.01
C ILE A 121 4.39 -1.45 9.91
N GLU A 122 4.12 -2.09 8.78
CA GLU A 122 4.40 -3.52 8.54
C GLU A 122 5.88 -3.86 8.74
N THR A 123 6.79 -2.90 8.50
CA THR A 123 8.22 -3.13 8.68
C THR A 123 8.63 -3.37 10.14
N GLY A 124 7.84 -2.90 11.11
CA GLY A 124 8.09 -3.04 12.54
C GLY A 124 8.96 -1.92 13.13
N HIS A 125 8.99 -1.84 14.46
CA HIS A 125 9.65 -0.77 15.22
C HIS A 125 11.12 -0.55 14.85
N ASP A 126 11.88 -1.60 14.64
CA ASP A 126 13.31 -1.49 14.32
C ASP A 126 13.55 -0.70 13.03
N VAL A 127 12.63 -0.77 12.07
CA VAL A 127 12.74 -0.08 10.78
C VAL A 127 12.08 1.28 10.82
N TYR A 128 10.79 1.39 11.15
CA TYR A 128 10.10 2.67 11.04
C TYR A 128 10.51 3.69 12.11
N ASP A 129 10.93 3.28 13.31
CA ASP A 129 11.46 4.22 14.30
C ASP A 129 12.84 4.74 13.91
N LYS A 130 13.68 3.90 13.29
CA LYS A 130 14.93 4.31 12.67
C LYS A 130 14.66 5.29 11.52
N PHE A 131 13.76 4.96 10.61
CA PHE A 131 13.32 5.81 9.52
C PHE A 131 12.87 7.20 10.01
N ARG A 132 12.00 7.23 11.02
CA ARG A 132 11.56 8.48 11.65
C ARG A 132 12.71 9.31 12.22
N LYS A 133 13.67 8.65 12.86
CA LYS A 133 14.83 9.31 13.49
C LYS A 133 15.78 9.89 12.47
N GLU A 134 15.95 9.24 11.33
CA GLU A 134 16.88 9.63 10.27
C GLU A 134 16.25 10.62 9.28
N THR A 135 14.93 10.67 9.19
CA THR A 135 14.21 11.65 8.34
C THR A 135 14.21 13.02 9.00
N THR A 136 14.64 14.05 8.26
CA THR A 136 14.82 15.43 8.78
C THR A 136 13.52 16.22 8.86
N CYS A 137 12.52 15.91 8.02
CA CYS A 137 11.21 16.53 8.08
C CYS A 137 10.30 15.83 9.10
N PRO A 138 9.25 16.52 9.62
CA PRO A 138 8.31 15.91 10.55
C PRO A 138 7.52 14.77 9.92
N ALA A 139 7.46 13.63 10.61
CA ALA A 139 6.51 12.56 10.34
C ALA A 139 5.19 12.86 11.05
N LEU A 140 4.08 12.77 10.31
CA LEU A 140 2.74 13.13 10.76
C LEU A 140 1.86 11.90 10.94
N GLY A 141 0.99 11.90 11.98
CA GLY A 141 0.08 10.80 12.26
C GLY A 141 -0.84 11.14 13.42
N ALA A 142 -1.84 11.96 13.16
CA ALA A 142 -2.73 12.53 14.18
C ALA A 142 -3.59 11.49 14.90
N ASN A 143 -3.87 10.36 14.25
CA ASN A 143 -4.66 9.26 14.82
C ASN A 143 -3.83 8.04 15.25
N ILE A 144 -2.50 8.13 15.21
CA ILE A 144 -1.60 7.09 15.76
C ILE A 144 -1.28 7.49 17.20
N ILE A 145 -1.85 6.79 18.16
CA ILE A 145 -1.85 7.21 19.56
C ILE A 145 -1.03 6.24 20.42
N ARG A 146 -0.22 6.77 21.32
CA ARG A 146 0.49 5.98 22.33
C ARG A 146 -0.48 5.41 23.35
N ARG A 147 -0.43 4.13 23.60
CA ARG A 147 -1.30 3.48 24.60
C ARG A 147 -1.02 3.91 26.04
N ASP A 148 0.22 4.23 26.36
CA ASP A 148 0.67 4.56 27.71
C ASP A 148 0.28 6.00 28.13
N THR A 149 0.27 6.93 27.18
CA THR A 149 0.10 8.36 27.46
C THR A 149 -1.16 8.98 26.84
N GLY A 150 -1.77 8.31 25.87
CA GLY A 150 -2.92 8.86 25.13
C GLY A 150 -2.57 10.04 24.21
N VAL A 151 -1.28 10.31 23.97
CA VAL A 151 -0.84 11.38 23.05
C VAL A 151 -0.44 10.79 21.70
N PRO A 152 -0.46 11.58 20.62
CA PRO A 152 -0.02 11.11 19.31
C PRO A 152 1.42 10.57 19.32
N TYR A 153 1.63 9.44 18.64
CA TYR A 153 2.94 8.80 18.46
C TYR A 153 3.84 9.60 17.51
N LEU A 154 3.26 10.14 16.46
CA LEU A 154 3.87 11.08 15.53
C LEU A 154 3.32 12.49 15.77
N ASN A 155 3.90 13.50 15.11
CA ASN A 155 3.32 14.83 15.15
C ASN A 155 1.92 14.82 14.52
N PRO A 156 0.88 15.36 15.15
CA PRO A 156 -0.46 15.36 14.55
C PRO A 156 -0.56 16.27 13.33
N TYR A 157 0.21 17.36 13.31
CA TYR A 157 0.28 18.32 12.23
C TYR A 157 1.63 19.05 12.23
N THR A 158 1.87 19.82 11.17
CA THR A 158 2.96 20.79 11.09
C THR A 158 2.51 22.08 10.41
N ILE A 159 3.18 23.19 10.69
CA ILE A 159 2.99 24.47 10.01
C ILE A 159 4.20 24.74 9.12
N ILE A 160 3.97 24.86 7.84
CA ILE A 160 4.98 25.20 6.84
C ILE A 160 4.74 26.65 6.39
N GLU A 161 5.74 27.48 6.54
CA GLU A 161 5.66 28.87 6.09
C GLU A 161 6.46 29.06 4.80
N ARG A 162 5.80 29.60 3.77
CA ARG A 162 6.41 29.94 2.48
C ARG A 162 5.95 31.32 2.04
N GLN A 163 6.89 32.23 1.80
CA GLN A 163 6.62 33.63 1.35
C GLN A 163 5.60 34.37 2.25
N GLY A 164 5.53 34.04 3.55
CA GLY A 164 4.57 34.58 4.50
C GLY A 164 3.14 33.97 4.39
N VAL A 165 2.99 32.87 3.70
CA VAL A 165 1.78 32.03 3.72
C VAL A 165 2.01 30.87 4.69
N ARG A 166 1.09 30.70 5.64
CA ARG A 166 1.10 29.61 6.63
C ARG A 166 0.21 28.48 6.14
N VAL A 167 0.81 27.33 5.85
CA VAL A 167 0.13 26.11 5.43
C VAL A 167 0.20 25.11 6.58
N ALA A 168 -0.95 24.71 7.11
CA ALA A 168 -1.03 23.61 8.06
C ALA A 168 -1.19 22.30 7.30
N VAL A 169 -0.42 21.27 7.67
CA VAL A 169 -0.54 19.91 7.12
C VAL A 169 -0.87 18.98 8.27
N ILE A 170 -2.01 18.29 8.20
CA ILE A 170 -2.48 17.29 9.18
C ILE A 170 -2.31 15.91 8.55
N GLY A 171 -1.61 14.98 9.25
CA GLY A 171 -1.38 13.62 8.77
C GLY A 171 -2.35 12.63 9.40
N LEU A 172 -2.88 11.68 8.60
CA LEU A 172 -3.69 10.55 9.09
C LEU A 172 -3.26 9.26 8.40
N LEU A 173 -3.40 8.15 9.13
CA LEU A 173 -3.23 6.79 8.65
C LEU A 173 -4.56 6.04 8.79
N THR A 174 -4.90 5.16 7.84
CA THR A 174 -6.06 4.29 7.97
C THR A 174 -6.09 3.57 9.32
N ALA A 175 -7.24 3.57 9.98
CA ALA A 175 -7.41 2.89 11.26
C ALA A 175 -7.47 1.35 11.13
N ALA A 176 -7.45 0.82 9.90
CA ALA A 176 -7.52 -0.61 9.63
C ALA A 176 -6.20 -1.37 9.84
N VAL A 177 -5.11 -0.71 10.21
CA VAL A 177 -3.80 -1.34 10.46
C VAL A 177 -3.89 -2.60 11.34
N PRO A 178 -4.60 -2.60 12.50
CA PRO A 178 -4.72 -3.81 13.33
C PRO A 178 -5.50 -4.95 12.67
N TYR A 179 -6.14 -4.67 11.54
CA TYR A 179 -6.87 -5.70 10.79
C TYR A 179 -5.94 -6.60 9.98
N TRP A 180 -4.80 -6.07 9.56
CA TRP A 180 -3.85 -6.78 8.70
C TRP A 180 -2.57 -7.17 9.42
N LEU A 181 -2.13 -6.35 10.39
CA LEU A 181 -0.83 -6.47 11.00
C LEU A 181 -0.91 -7.01 12.42
N GLN A 182 0.09 -7.80 12.76
CA GLN A 182 0.30 -8.35 14.10
C GLN A 182 0.54 -7.20 15.11
N GLU A 183 0.09 -7.38 16.34
CA GLU A 183 0.23 -6.37 17.39
C GLU A 183 1.70 -6.01 17.67
N GLU A 184 2.62 -6.96 17.51
CA GLU A 184 4.06 -6.73 17.68
C GLU A 184 4.60 -5.64 16.73
N LYS A 185 4.02 -5.51 15.53
CA LYS A 185 4.41 -4.50 14.53
C LYS A 185 4.04 -3.08 14.93
N TRP A 186 2.99 -2.92 15.71
CA TRP A 186 2.47 -1.64 16.18
C TRP A 186 2.30 -1.59 17.70
N SER A 187 3.09 -2.38 18.44
CA SER A 187 3.03 -2.46 19.90
C SER A 187 3.17 -1.07 20.55
N GLY A 188 2.45 -0.86 21.63
CA GLY A 188 2.40 0.45 22.31
C GLY A 188 1.62 1.55 21.57
N MET A 189 0.99 1.24 20.44
CA MET A 189 0.12 2.15 19.70
C MET A 189 -1.33 1.65 19.65
N TYR A 190 -2.26 2.55 19.37
CA TYR A 190 -3.58 2.26 18.82
C TYR A 190 -3.95 3.30 17.77
N PHE A 191 -4.92 2.98 16.93
CA PHE A 191 -5.33 3.84 15.82
C PHE A 191 -6.73 4.35 16.08
N GLU A 192 -6.87 5.66 16.28
CA GLU A 192 -8.17 6.30 16.43
C GLU A 192 -8.94 6.33 15.11
N ASN A 193 -10.26 6.43 15.20
CA ASN A 193 -11.12 6.66 14.04
C ASN A 193 -10.65 7.90 13.27
N THR A 194 -10.43 7.74 11.97
CA THR A 194 -9.87 8.78 11.10
C THR A 194 -10.73 10.03 11.01
N LEU A 195 -12.07 9.87 10.98
CA LEU A 195 -13.01 10.99 10.92
C LEU A 195 -12.98 11.81 12.23
N GLU A 196 -12.98 11.14 13.38
CA GLU A 196 -12.95 11.83 14.68
C GLU A 196 -11.61 12.56 14.89
N ALA A 197 -10.49 11.93 14.54
CA ALA A 197 -9.18 12.57 14.58
C ALA A 197 -9.11 13.77 13.62
N ALA A 198 -9.65 13.64 12.39
CA ALA A 198 -9.72 14.74 11.44
C ALA A 198 -10.51 15.93 11.98
N ARG A 199 -11.69 15.68 12.58
CA ARG A 199 -12.54 16.72 13.20
C ARG A 199 -11.81 17.44 14.33
N HIS A 200 -11.20 16.67 15.22
CA HIS A 200 -10.45 17.23 16.36
C HIS A 200 -9.32 18.13 15.90
N TRP A 201 -8.43 17.62 15.04
CA TRP A 201 -7.22 18.34 14.67
C TRP A 201 -7.45 19.49 13.70
N VAL A 202 -8.44 19.42 12.80
CA VAL A 202 -8.76 20.58 11.94
C VAL A 202 -9.32 21.73 12.75
N GLU A 203 -10.16 21.45 13.76
CA GLU A 203 -10.70 22.49 14.63
C GLU A 203 -9.61 23.12 15.52
N TYR A 204 -8.73 22.28 16.07
CA TYR A 204 -7.57 22.77 16.83
C TYR A 204 -6.70 23.69 15.97
N VAL A 205 -6.31 23.26 14.79
CA VAL A 205 -5.45 24.02 13.88
C VAL A 205 -6.09 25.34 13.46
N LYS A 206 -7.40 25.33 13.15
CA LYS A 206 -8.15 26.56 12.80
C LYS A 206 -8.17 27.57 13.94
N THR A 207 -8.38 27.11 15.16
CA THR A 207 -8.58 27.99 16.32
C THR A 207 -7.27 28.47 16.92
N VAL A 208 -6.28 27.58 17.04
CA VAL A 208 -4.99 27.84 17.70
C VAL A 208 -3.98 28.41 16.70
N GLU A 209 -3.74 27.70 15.61
CA GLU A 209 -2.67 28.04 14.65
C GLU A 209 -3.08 29.10 13.64
N LYS A 210 -4.34 29.14 13.26
CA LYS A 210 -4.91 30.10 12.32
C LYS A 210 -4.12 30.19 11.01
N PRO A 211 -3.92 29.08 10.30
CA PRO A 211 -3.18 29.07 9.04
C PRO A 211 -3.98 29.76 7.93
N ASP A 212 -3.29 30.04 6.81
CA ASP A 212 -3.94 30.55 5.60
C ASP A 212 -4.58 29.43 4.77
N ILE A 213 -4.02 28.20 4.83
CA ILE A 213 -4.43 26.99 4.11
C ILE A 213 -4.32 25.79 5.04
N ILE A 214 -5.29 24.87 4.97
CA ILE A 214 -5.27 23.58 5.68
C ILE A 214 -5.25 22.43 4.69
N VAL A 215 -4.21 21.60 4.78
CA VAL A 215 -3.96 20.44 3.94
C VAL A 215 -4.13 19.17 4.79
N GLY A 216 -4.91 18.21 4.30
CA GLY A 216 -4.88 16.82 4.75
C GLY A 216 -3.84 16.04 3.96
N LEU A 217 -3.05 15.22 4.67
CA LEU A 217 -2.09 14.27 4.11
C LEU A 217 -2.46 12.90 4.66
N PHE A 218 -3.34 12.15 3.94
CA PHE A 218 -4.05 11.01 4.48
C PHE A 218 -3.66 9.71 3.78
N HIS A 219 -3.00 8.82 4.48
CA HIS A 219 -2.79 7.47 3.98
C HIS A 219 -4.03 6.61 4.25
N SER A 220 -5.05 6.82 3.45
CA SER A 220 -6.35 6.15 3.41
C SER A 220 -6.91 6.35 2.00
N GLY A 221 -7.61 5.36 1.46
CA GLY A 221 -8.20 5.48 0.12
C GLY A 221 -9.47 6.33 0.10
N LEU A 222 -10.02 6.48 -1.10
CA LEU A 222 -11.16 7.38 -1.32
C LEU A 222 -12.40 6.94 -0.54
N LYS A 223 -12.79 5.66 -0.65
CA LYS A 223 -13.98 5.07 0.00
C LYS A 223 -14.00 3.55 -0.12
N GLY A 224 -14.68 2.88 0.79
CA GLY A 224 -14.86 1.41 0.78
C GLY A 224 -13.72 0.68 1.50
N GLY A 225 -13.49 -0.58 1.14
CA GLY A 225 -12.60 -1.46 1.90
C GLY A 225 -13.28 -2.02 3.15
N ILE A 226 -12.52 -2.24 4.22
CA ILE A 226 -13.03 -2.77 5.48
C ILE A 226 -13.86 -1.70 6.19
N SER A 227 -15.10 -2.06 6.53
CA SER A 227 -16.01 -1.23 7.31
C SER A 227 -16.41 -1.97 8.57
N THR A 228 -16.22 -1.33 9.72
CA THR A 228 -16.59 -1.83 11.04
C THR A 228 -17.44 -0.77 11.76
N PRO A 229 -18.07 -1.08 12.90
CA PRO A 229 -18.72 -0.06 13.73
C PRO A 229 -17.78 1.06 14.18
N ASP A 230 -16.47 0.76 14.30
CA ASP A 230 -15.48 1.67 14.89
C ASP A 230 -14.76 2.51 13.84
N TYR A 231 -14.60 2.03 12.59
CA TYR A 231 -13.87 2.74 11.54
C TYR A 231 -14.20 2.25 10.12
N GLU A 232 -13.84 3.06 9.15
CA GLU A 232 -13.76 2.74 7.73
C GLU A 232 -12.29 2.73 7.28
N GLU A 233 -11.89 1.74 6.49
CA GLU A 233 -10.53 1.67 5.92
C GLU A 233 -10.22 2.86 5.03
N ASN A 234 -11.11 3.14 4.08
CA ASN A 234 -10.98 4.20 3.09
C ASN A 234 -11.99 5.29 3.37
N ASP A 235 -11.57 6.34 4.07
CA ASP A 235 -12.47 7.29 4.73
C ASP A 235 -12.39 8.73 4.18
N VAL A 236 -11.56 8.98 3.16
CA VAL A 236 -11.27 10.35 2.65
C VAL A 236 -12.52 11.06 2.17
N MET A 237 -13.40 10.36 1.44
CA MET A 237 -14.65 10.96 0.95
C MET A 237 -15.57 11.37 2.10
N ARG A 238 -15.67 10.57 3.16
CA ARG A 238 -16.48 10.86 4.34
C ARG A 238 -15.89 12.03 5.13
N ILE A 239 -14.56 12.01 5.36
CA ILE A 239 -13.87 13.13 6.02
C ILE A 239 -14.12 14.44 5.26
N ALA A 240 -13.94 14.46 3.94
CA ALA A 240 -14.15 15.67 3.13
C ALA A 240 -15.59 16.20 3.18
N ARG A 241 -16.59 15.31 3.29
CA ARG A 241 -18.01 15.67 3.35
C ARG A 241 -18.50 16.08 4.73
N GLU A 242 -17.91 15.51 5.77
CA GLU A 242 -18.43 15.65 7.13
C GLU A 242 -17.55 16.51 8.04
N THR A 243 -16.32 16.83 7.61
CA THR A 243 -15.39 17.67 8.35
C THR A 243 -15.12 18.96 7.59
N GLY A 244 -15.58 20.09 8.09
CA GLY A 244 -15.29 21.39 7.48
C GLY A 244 -13.86 21.85 7.81
N GLY A 245 -13.31 22.71 6.91
CA GLY A 245 -12.05 23.43 7.19
C GLY A 245 -10.85 22.98 6.38
N PHE A 246 -10.85 21.80 5.77
CA PHE A 246 -9.81 21.43 4.80
C PHE A 246 -10.01 22.18 3.48
N ASP A 247 -8.90 22.63 2.88
CA ASP A 247 -8.88 23.22 1.54
C ASP A 247 -8.43 22.20 0.49
N ILE A 248 -7.50 21.31 0.86
CA ILE A 248 -6.87 20.29 0.03
C ILE A 248 -6.72 19.01 0.85
N ILE A 249 -6.97 17.85 0.24
CA ILE A 249 -6.60 16.55 0.80
C ILE A 249 -5.81 15.76 -0.25
N PHE A 250 -4.55 15.51 0.04
CA PHE A 250 -3.75 14.50 -0.64
C PHE A 250 -4.00 13.16 0.03
N PHE A 251 -4.23 12.11 -0.77
CA PHE A 251 -4.52 10.78 -0.23
C PHE A 251 -3.87 9.66 -1.07
N GLY A 252 -3.85 8.42 -0.54
CA GLY A 252 -3.18 7.28 -1.15
C GLY A 252 -3.82 5.95 -0.78
N HIS A 253 -3.02 4.90 -0.56
CA HIS A 253 -3.41 3.57 -0.10
C HIS A 253 -4.14 2.71 -1.16
N ASP A 254 -5.10 3.24 -1.90
CA ASP A 254 -5.87 2.50 -2.91
C ASP A 254 -5.17 2.41 -4.29
N HIS A 255 -4.01 3.04 -4.45
CA HIS A 255 -3.18 3.07 -5.67
C HIS A 255 -3.92 3.55 -6.93
N ARG A 256 -4.98 4.35 -6.78
CA ARG A 256 -5.82 4.81 -7.89
C ARG A 256 -5.66 6.30 -8.12
N SER A 257 -5.31 6.69 -9.34
CA SER A 257 -5.26 8.10 -9.69
C SER A 257 -6.65 8.73 -9.58
N HIS A 258 -6.74 9.83 -8.83
CA HIS A 258 -8.00 10.53 -8.60
C HIS A 258 -7.78 12.03 -8.43
N ILE A 259 -8.68 12.81 -9.01
CA ILE A 259 -8.83 14.23 -8.74
C ILE A 259 -10.30 14.60 -8.75
N SER A 260 -10.78 15.23 -7.69
CA SER A 260 -12.17 15.72 -7.62
C SER A 260 -12.31 16.86 -6.62
N ARG A 261 -13.47 17.50 -6.61
CA ARG A 261 -13.87 18.48 -5.60
C ARG A 261 -15.13 18.02 -4.90
N VAL A 262 -15.15 18.20 -3.59
CA VAL A 262 -16.26 17.83 -2.72
C VAL A 262 -16.65 19.06 -1.90
N THR A 263 -17.96 19.30 -1.75
CA THR A 263 -18.45 20.37 -0.89
C THR A 263 -18.54 19.86 0.55
N GLY A 264 -17.82 20.50 1.45
CA GLY A 264 -17.87 20.24 2.88
C GLY A 264 -19.09 20.81 3.58
N PRO A 265 -19.28 20.53 4.88
CA PRO A 265 -20.43 21.03 5.65
C PRO A 265 -20.40 22.56 5.82
N ASP A 266 -19.25 23.19 5.74
CA ASP A 266 -19.04 24.65 5.76
C ASP A 266 -19.27 25.32 4.38
N GLN A 267 -19.85 24.59 3.42
CA GLN A 267 -20.11 24.99 2.02
C GLN A 267 -18.84 25.35 1.24
N LYS A 268 -17.66 25.00 1.75
CA LYS A 268 -16.41 25.16 1.02
C LYS A 268 -16.10 23.96 0.16
N SER A 269 -15.41 24.22 -0.95
CA SER A 269 -14.96 23.19 -1.87
C SER A 269 -13.59 22.67 -1.42
N VAL A 270 -13.52 21.39 -1.09
CA VAL A 270 -12.29 20.66 -0.76
C VAL A 270 -11.78 19.97 -2.02
N LEU A 271 -10.50 20.15 -2.36
CA LEU A 271 -9.84 19.50 -3.49
C LEU A 271 -9.19 18.19 -3.02
N LEU A 272 -9.55 17.07 -3.64
CA LEU A 272 -9.04 15.72 -3.35
C LEU A 272 -8.11 15.27 -4.48
N LEU A 273 -6.89 14.78 -4.15
CA LEU A 273 -5.93 14.28 -5.14
C LEU A 273 -5.25 12.99 -4.63
N ASN A 274 -5.13 12.01 -5.54
CA ASN A 274 -4.32 10.82 -5.39
C ASN A 274 -3.54 10.57 -6.69
N SER A 275 -2.22 10.43 -6.61
CA SER A 275 -1.33 10.20 -7.76
C SER A 275 -1.04 8.72 -8.04
N ALA A 276 -1.87 7.81 -7.53
CA ALA A 276 -1.66 6.36 -7.62
C ALA A 276 -0.37 5.92 -6.89
N SER A 277 0.54 5.19 -7.55
CA SER A 277 1.70 4.60 -6.87
C SER A 277 2.98 4.65 -7.71
N GLN A 278 4.12 4.28 -7.08
CA GLN A 278 5.43 4.12 -7.71
C GLN A 278 5.99 5.41 -8.33
N ALA A 279 5.55 6.57 -7.85
CA ALA A 279 5.97 7.87 -8.36
C ALA A 279 5.93 7.96 -9.90
N LYS A 280 4.89 7.40 -10.53
CA LYS A 280 4.60 7.56 -11.97
C LYS A 280 3.92 8.89 -12.25
N TYR A 281 3.19 9.36 -11.27
CA TYR A 281 2.44 10.61 -11.26
C TYR A 281 2.70 11.36 -9.96
N LEU A 282 2.42 12.65 -9.93
CA LEU A 282 2.48 13.50 -8.75
C LEU A 282 1.16 14.23 -8.57
N SER A 283 0.68 14.31 -7.35
CA SER A 283 -0.40 15.22 -6.98
C SER A 283 0.18 16.61 -6.83
N LYS A 284 -0.20 17.56 -7.71
CA LYS A 284 0.27 18.94 -7.65
C LYS A 284 -0.88 19.90 -7.47
N VAL A 285 -0.70 20.84 -6.56
CA VAL A 285 -1.65 21.94 -6.32
C VAL A 285 -0.92 23.27 -6.39
N THR A 286 -1.44 24.17 -7.20
CA THR A 286 -1.00 25.58 -7.22
C THR A 286 -2.01 26.42 -6.44
N VAL A 287 -1.55 27.01 -5.36
CA VAL A 287 -2.32 27.95 -4.51
C VAL A 287 -1.89 29.36 -4.86
N THR A 288 -2.82 30.19 -5.31
CA THR A 288 -2.59 31.62 -5.57
C THR A 288 -3.33 32.43 -4.53
N ILE A 289 -2.58 33.04 -3.61
CA ILE A 289 -3.12 33.82 -2.50
C ILE A 289 -2.90 35.31 -2.74
N GLN A 290 -3.94 36.11 -2.52
CA GLN A 290 -3.86 37.55 -2.45
C GLN A 290 -3.89 37.99 -1.00
N LYS A 291 -2.80 38.61 -0.51
CA LYS A 291 -2.70 39.15 0.85
C LYS A 291 -2.67 40.65 0.83
N LYS A 292 -3.53 41.25 1.66
CA LYS A 292 -3.47 42.68 1.99
C LYS A 292 -3.04 42.84 3.45
N ARG A 293 -1.80 43.29 3.68
CA ARG A 293 -1.14 43.21 4.98
C ARG A 293 -1.02 41.73 5.39
N ARG A 294 -1.62 41.35 6.54
CA ARG A 294 -1.60 39.96 7.06
C ARG A 294 -2.88 39.17 6.76
N ARG A 295 -3.85 39.75 6.01
CA ARG A 295 -5.14 39.09 5.74
C ARG A 295 -5.18 38.55 4.33
N VAL A 296 -5.66 37.33 4.18
CA VAL A 296 -6.03 36.77 2.88
C VAL A 296 -7.31 37.45 2.40
N VAL A 297 -7.28 38.00 1.18
CA VAL A 297 -8.40 38.69 0.54
C VAL A 297 -8.87 37.98 -0.72
N GLY A 298 -8.13 36.97 -1.17
CA GLY A 298 -8.48 36.08 -2.27
C GLY A 298 -7.57 34.85 -2.24
N CYS A 299 -8.16 33.70 -2.59
CA CYS A 299 -7.44 32.42 -2.72
C CYS A 299 -8.01 31.66 -3.90
N ASP A 300 -7.15 31.19 -4.79
CA ASP A 300 -7.46 30.29 -5.89
C ASP A 300 -6.62 29.03 -5.77
N ILE A 301 -7.24 27.87 -5.83
CA ILE A 301 -6.62 26.56 -5.63
C ILE A 301 -6.87 25.73 -6.89
N LYS A 302 -5.81 25.36 -7.60
CA LYS A 302 -5.86 24.52 -8.80
C LYS A 302 -5.02 23.27 -8.60
N GLY A 303 -5.62 22.11 -8.86
CA GLY A 303 -4.94 20.82 -8.77
C GLY A 303 -4.79 20.16 -10.13
N GLU A 304 -3.75 19.35 -10.24
CA GLU A 304 -3.52 18.47 -11.37
C GLU A 304 -2.81 17.19 -10.92
N ILE A 305 -2.99 16.12 -11.66
CA ILE A 305 -2.16 14.92 -11.56
C ILE A 305 -1.09 15.03 -12.66
N ALA A 306 0.12 15.37 -12.25
CA ALA A 306 1.23 15.57 -13.17
C ALA A 306 1.84 14.22 -13.59
N ASP A 307 1.83 13.92 -14.87
CA ASP A 307 2.47 12.71 -15.43
C ASP A 307 3.98 12.96 -15.59
N ILE A 308 4.78 12.21 -14.80
CA ILE A 308 6.25 12.34 -14.82
C ILE A 308 6.94 11.15 -15.49
N ARG A 309 6.19 10.23 -16.11
CA ARG A 309 6.74 9.00 -16.69
C ARG A 309 7.74 9.24 -17.82
N ASN A 310 7.59 10.32 -18.54
CA ASN A 310 8.40 10.64 -19.72
C ASN A 310 9.39 11.79 -19.50
N ILE A 311 9.49 12.34 -18.28
CA ILE A 311 10.50 13.35 -17.98
C ILE A 311 11.86 12.71 -17.71
N PRO A 312 12.98 13.42 -17.94
CA PRO A 312 14.31 12.91 -17.63
C PRO A 312 14.48 12.54 -16.15
N VAL A 313 15.37 11.62 -15.87
CA VAL A 313 15.87 11.40 -14.50
C VAL A 313 16.81 12.54 -14.10
N ASP A 314 16.90 12.82 -12.82
CA ASP A 314 17.86 13.79 -12.30
C ASP A 314 19.25 13.13 -12.18
N GLU A 315 20.22 13.65 -12.93
CA GLU A 315 21.57 13.06 -12.99
C GLU A 315 22.33 13.25 -11.64
N ALA A 316 22.08 14.34 -10.94
CA ALA A 316 22.73 14.58 -9.64
C ALA A 316 22.18 13.61 -8.58
N TYR A 317 20.87 13.37 -8.57
CA TYR A 317 20.24 12.34 -7.74
C TYR A 317 20.82 10.95 -8.05
N MET A 318 20.89 10.58 -9.33
CA MET A 318 21.44 9.28 -9.74
C MET A 318 22.89 9.10 -9.35
N SER A 319 23.71 10.16 -9.51
CA SER A 319 25.11 10.14 -9.10
C SER A 319 25.28 10.02 -7.59
N HIS A 320 24.43 10.71 -6.82
CA HIS A 320 24.48 10.68 -5.36
C HIS A 320 24.17 9.29 -4.80
N PHE A 321 23.21 8.58 -5.39
CA PHE A 321 22.76 7.27 -4.94
C PHE A 321 23.35 6.10 -5.74
N ALA A 322 24.36 6.33 -6.60
CA ALA A 322 24.91 5.32 -7.50
C ALA A 322 25.37 4.06 -6.74
N ALA A 323 26.15 4.23 -5.65
CA ALA A 323 26.64 3.11 -4.86
C ALA A 323 25.50 2.27 -4.26
N ALA A 324 24.43 2.91 -3.78
CA ALA A 324 23.28 2.18 -3.24
C ALA A 324 22.53 1.40 -4.34
N ALA A 325 22.38 1.98 -5.53
CA ALA A 325 21.76 1.33 -6.68
C ALA A 325 22.60 0.12 -7.15
N ASP A 326 23.92 0.27 -7.24
CA ASP A 326 24.84 -0.78 -7.66
C ASP A 326 24.86 -1.95 -6.67
N ASP A 327 24.92 -1.66 -5.36
CA ASP A 327 24.88 -2.68 -4.30
C ASP A 327 23.63 -3.55 -4.40
N VAL A 328 22.47 -2.91 -4.55
CA VAL A 328 21.20 -3.64 -4.65
C VAL A 328 21.09 -4.39 -5.98
N ALA A 329 21.55 -3.81 -7.07
CA ALA A 329 21.59 -4.49 -8.37
C ALA A 329 22.45 -5.76 -8.30
N ALA A 330 23.65 -5.66 -7.73
CA ALA A 330 24.54 -6.81 -7.53
C ALA A 330 23.91 -7.89 -6.65
N TRP A 331 23.30 -7.49 -5.51
CA TRP A 331 22.64 -8.40 -4.60
C TRP A 331 21.41 -9.07 -5.22
N SER A 332 20.54 -8.30 -5.88
CA SER A 332 19.30 -8.82 -6.46
C SER A 332 19.56 -9.80 -7.60
N GLN A 333 20.64 -9.61 -8.35
CA GLN A 333 21.04 -10.50 -9.44
C GLN A 333 21.92 -11.67 -8.99
N ARG A 334 22.25 -11.76 -7.70
CA ARG A 334 23.03 -12.88 -7.17
C ARG A 334 22.28 -14.20 -7.35
N ARG A 335 22.95 -15.17 -7.99
CA ARG A 335 22.43 -16.54 -8.13
C ARG A 335 22.33 -17.20 -6.74
N ILE A 336 21.19 -17.86 -6.47
CA ILE A 336 20.92 -18.60 -5.23
C ILE A 336 20.67 -20.09 -5.47
N GLY A 337 20.48 -20.51 -6.71
CA GLY A 337 20.25 -21.90 -7.07
C GLY A 337 19.80 -22.05 -8.52
N ARG A 338 19.19 -23.18 -8.85
CA ARG A 338 18.67 -23.50 -10.19
C ARG A 338 17.36 -24.26 -10.09
N THR A 339 16.44 -24.00 -11.01
CA THR A 339 15.24 -24.83 -11.20
C THR A 339 15.30 -25.66 -12.47
N GLU A 340 14.88 -26.92 -12.39
CA GLU A 340 14.69 -27.79 -13.57
C GLU A 340 13.31 -27.66 -14.20
N THR A 341 12.41 -26.93 -13.56
CA THR A 341 11.02 -26.73 -14.00
C THR A 341 10.74 -25.25 -14.19
N THR A 342 10.12 -24.85 -15.29
CA THR A 342 9.56 -23.50 -15.44
C THR A 342 8.38 -23.33 -14.51
N LEU A 343 8.40 -22.31 -13.65
CA LEU A 343 7.33 -22.01 -12.70
C LEU A 343 6.47 -20.85 -13.24
N ARG A 344 5.16 -21.09 -13.36
CA ARG A 344 4.21 -20.09 -13.86
C ARG A 344 3.11 -19.84 -12.83
N SER A 345 2.98 -18.62 -12.34
CA SER A 345 1.90 -18.28 -11.40
C SER A 345 0.51 -18.42 -12.03
N ALA A 346 0.39 -18.23 -13.35
CA ALA A 346 -0.85 -18.48 -14.08
C ALA A 346 -1.41 -19.90 -13.89
N ASP A 347 -0.55 -20.90 -13.65
CA ASP A 347 -0.98 -22.29 -13.46
C ASP A 347 -1.77 -22.47 -12.15
N CYS A 348 -1.50 -21.64 -11.13
CA CYS A 348 -2.13 -21.72 -9.82
C CYS A 348 -3.66 -21.55 -9.86
N PHE A 349 -4.17 -20.86 -10.88
CA PHE A 349 -5.60 -20.58 -10.99
C PHE A 349 -6.41 -21.75 -11.57
N PHE A 350 -5.75 -22.78 -12.08
CA PHE A 350 -6.38 -23.85 -12.87
C PHE A 350 -6.25 -25.24 -12.25
N GLY A 351 -5.61 -25.35 -11.09
CA GLY A 351 -5.37 -26.63 -10.39
C GLY A 351 -4.12 -26.58 -9.52
N SER A 352 -3.77 -27.72 -8.93
CA SER A 352 -2.47 -27.92 -8.27
C SER A 352 -1.33 -27.56 -9.24
N SER A 353 -0.34 -26.81 -8.79
CA SER A 353 0.71 -26.27 -9.66
C SER A 353 2.08 -26.28 -9.00
N ALA A 354 3.13 -26.51 -9.80
CA ALA A 354 4.51 -26.47 -9.28
C ALA A 354 4.86 -25.15 -8.58
N PHE A 355 4.23 -24.03 -8.98
CA PHE A 355 4.45 -22.72 -8.39
C PHE A 355 3.90 -22.64 -6.96
N THR A 356 2.61 -22.94 -6.74
CA THR A 356 1.98 -22.85 -5.41
C THR A 356 2.46 -24.00 -4.52
N ASP A 357 2.66 -25.19 -5.10
CA ASP A 357 3.02 -26.38 -4.33
C ASP A 357 4.48 -26.34 -3.83
N LEU A 358 5.38 -25.59 -4.49
CA LEU A 358 6.68 -25.26 -3.91
C LEU A 358 6.51 -24.52 -2.57
N MET A 359 5.59 -23.56 -2.49
CA MET A 359 5.32 -22.82 -1.27
C MET A 359 4.61 -23.69 -0.23
N HIS A 360 3.59 -24.45 -0.60
CA HIS A 360 2.90 -25.37 0.29
C HIS A 360 3.85 -26.38 0.93
N ASN A 361 4.67 -27.04 0.11
CA ASN A 361 5.59 -28.08 0.57
C ASN A 361 6.66 -27.52 1.50
N LEU A 362 7.15 -26.32 1.22
CA LEU A 362 8.10 -25.65 2.11
C LEU A 362 7.43 -25.24 3.43
N GLN A 363 6.22 -24.71 3.40
CA GLN A 363 5.45 -24.36 4.61
C GLN A 363 5.25 -25.59 5.51
N LEU A 364 4.80 -26.72 4.95
CA LEU A 364 4.64 -27.99 5.68
C LEU A 364 5.96 -28.48 6.26
N LYS A 365 7.03 -28.45 5.47
CA LYS A 365 8.36 -28.86 5.90
C LYS A 365 8.92 -28.04 7.07
N LEU A 366 8.75 -26.71 7.01
CA LEU A 366 9.29 -25.80 8.03
C LEU A 366 8.52 -25.87 9.36
N THR A 367 7.24 -26.13 9.30
CA THR A 367 6.37 -26.01 10.47
C THR A 367 5.98 -27.35 11.07
N GLY A 368 5.98 -28.43 10.27
CA GLY A 368 5.43 -29.73 10.66
C GLY A 368 3.90 -29.69 10.79
N ALA A 369 3.24 -28.71 10.15
CA ALA A 369 1.77 -28.61 10.16
C ALA A 369 1.13 -29.75 9.36
N ASP A 370 -0.13 -30.06 9.68
CA ASP A 370 -0.93 -31.10 8.98
C ASP A 370 -1.42 -30.59 7.62
N VAL A 371 -1.77 -29.30 7.53
CA VAL A 371 -2.34 -28.64 6.35
C VAL A 371 -1.65 -27.32 6.09
N SER A 372 -1.38 -27.01 4.83
CA SER A 372 -0.88 -25.71 4.37
C SER A 372 -1.95 -25.00 3.55
N ILE A 373 -2.15 -23.70 3.80
CA ILE A 373 -3.02 -22.81 3.03
C ILE A 373 -2.18 -21.71 2.41
N ALA A 374 -2.34 -21.48 1.10
CA ALA A 374 -1.64 -20.42 0.38
C ALA A 374 -2.44 -19.97 -0.85
N ALA A 375 -2.30 -18.66 -1.18
CA ALA A 375 -2.83 -18.06 -2.39
C ALA A 375 -1.71 -17.73 -3.38
N PRO A 376 -1.99 -17.64 -4.70
CA PRO A 376 -1.08 -17.03 -5.65
C PRO A 376 -0.99 -15.51 -5.38
N LEU A 377 0.23 -15.01 -5.11
CA LEU A 377 0.45 -13.60 -4.78
C LEU A 377 0.81 -12.75 -6.00
N THR A 378 0.92 -13.38 -7.17
CA THR A 378 1.22 -12.75 -8.46
C THR A 378 0.40 -13.39 -9.56
N LEU A 379 -0.02 -12.61 -10.55
CA LEU A 379 -0.87 -13.13 -11.63
C LEU A 379 -0.08 -13.74 -12.78
N ASN A 380 0.90 -13.02 -13.31
CA ASN A 380 1.57 -13.38 -14.58
C ASN A 380 3.09 -13.43 -14.43
N THR A 381 3.55 -14.11 -13.41
CA THR A 381 4.97 -14.32 -13.13
C THR A 381 5.44 -15.62 -13.74
N VAL A 382 6.61 -15.57 -14.39
CA VAL A 382 7.31 -16.74 -14.92
C VAL A 382 8.75 -16.75 -14.39
N ILE A 383 9.16 -17.89 -13.84
CA ILE A 383 10.56 -18.21 -13.56
C ILE A 383 10.93 -19.35 -14.48
N GLU A 384 11.77 -19.03 -15.46
CA GLU A 384 12.16 -20.01 -16.46
C GLU A 384 13.09 -21.07 -15.87
N ARG A 385 13.08 -22.27 -16.47
CA ARG A 385 14.07 -23.31 -16.16
C ARG A 385 15.47 -22.73 -16.35
N GLY A 386 16.30 -22.86 -15.33
CA GLY A 386 17.65 -22.28 -15.28
C GLY A 386 18.01 -21.74 -13.93
N ASP A 387 18.95 -20.81 -13.88
CA ASP A 387 19.39 -20.19 -12.65
C ASP A 387 18.28 -19.35 -12.00
N ILE A 388 18.25 -19.40 -10.67
CA ILE A 388 17.36 -18.59 -9.82
C ILE A 388 18.21 -17.54 -9.13
N THR A 389 17.75 -16.29 -9.20
CA THR A 389 18.39 -15.16 -8.51
C THR A 389 17.59 -14.72 -7.27
N VAL A 390 18.19 -13.86 -6.46
CA VAL A 390 17.45 -13.21 -5.35
C VAL A 390 16.22 -12.48 -5.86
N ALA A 391 16.30 -11.78 -7.01
CA ALA A 391 15.17 -11.10 -7.62
C ALA A 391 13.99 -12.03 -7.94
N ASP A 392 14.27 -13.28 -8.29
CA ASP A 392 13.22 -14.28 -8.56
C ASP A 392 12.42 -14.65 -7.30
N LEU A 393 13.01 -14.53 -6.10
CA LEU A 393 12.26 -14.71 -4.86
C LEU A 393 11.15 -13.68 -4.67
N PHE A 394 11.39 -12.43 -5.11
CA PHE A 394 10.37 -11.38 -5.06
C PHE A 394 9.27 -11.59 -6.11
N LYS A 395 9.56 -12.34 -7.17
CA LYS A 395 8.55 -12.80 -8.13
C LYS A 395 7.75 -13.98 -7.55
N LEU A 396 8.42 -14.92 -6.84
CA LEU A 396 7.79 -16.07 -6.20
C LEU A 396 6.90 -15.65 -5.02
N TYR A 397 7.43 -14.77 -4.16
CA TYR A 397 6.76 -14.34 -2.94
C TYR A 397 6.97 -12.85 -2.71
N ARG A 398 5.97 -12.05 -3.09
CA ARG A 398 6.07 -10.59 -3.16
C ARG A 398 6.12 -9.90 -1.79
N PHE A 399 5.40 -10.42 -0.79
CA PHE A 399 5.20 -9.77 0.51
C PHE A 399 6.14 -10.31 1.59
N GLU A 400 6.34 -9.55 2.66
CA GLU A 400 7.22 -9.89 3.79
C GLU A 400 6.45 -10.56 4.93
N ASN A 401 5.53 -11.46 4.57
CA ASN A 401 4.73 -12.20 5.54
C ASN A 401 5.56 -13.26 6.26
N THR A 402 5.39 -13.35 7.58
CA THR A 402 5.83 -14.49 8.38
C THR A 402 4.85 -15.66 8.25
N LEU A 403 5.26 -16.85 8.71
CA LEU A 403 4.40 -18.03 8.75
C LEU A 403 3.78 -18.20 10.13
N TYR A 404 2.48 -18.42 10.15
CA TYR A 404 1.71 -18.76 11.35
C TYR A 404 1.19 -20.17 11.26
N THR A 405 1.35 -20.94 12.33
CA THR A 405 0.65 -22.21 12.52
C THR A 405 -0.46 -21.99 13.54
N MET A 406 -1.70 -22.30 13.15
CA MET A 406 -2.86 -22.16 14.01
C MET A 406 -3.69 -23.44 14.08
N ARG A 407 -4.47 -23.61 15.16
CA ARG A 407 -5.39 -24.74 15.32
C ARG A 407 -6.71 -24.42 14.62
N MET A 408 -7.10 -25.32 13.72
CA MET A 408 -8.40 -25.28 13.04
C MET A 408 -9.05 -26.67 13.07
N THR A 409 -10.35 -26.73 13.24
CA THR A 409 -11.10 -27.97 13.03
C THR A 409 -11.21 -28.27 11.53
N GLY A 410 -11.43 -29.52 11.16
CA GLY A 410 -11.66 -29.89 9.75
C GLY A 410 -12.85 -29.13 9.14
N ARG A 411 -13.87 -28.82 9.93
CA ARG A 411 -15.01 -28.01 9.51
C ARG A 411 -14.64 -26.55 9.21
N GLU A 412 -13.75 -25.97 10.01
CA GLU A 412 -13.22 -24.61 9.76
C GLU A 412 -12.35 -24.58 8.51
N ILE A 413 -11.53 -25.62 8.27
CA ILE A 413 -10.72 -25.77 7.04
C ILE A 413 -11.64 -25.87 5.82
N LEU A 414 -12.67 -26.74 5.86
CA LEU A 414 -13.63 -26.88 4.78
C LEU A 414 -14.32 -25.53 4.45
N ARG A 415 -14.84 -24.84 5.46
CA ARG A 415 -15.52 -23.55 5.27
C ARG A 415 -14.59 -22.47 4.75
N HIS A 416 -13.32 -22.47 5.17
CA HIS A 416 -12.31 -21.57 4.61
C HIS A 416 -12.13 -21.78 3.11
N LEU A 417 -11.98 -23.05 2.69
CA LEU A 417 -11.83 -23.39 1.28
C LEU A 417 -13.10 -23.08 0.49
N GLU A 418 -14.29 -23.37 1.03
CA GLU A 418 -15.56 -23.02 0.39
C GLU A 418 -15.61 -21.51 0.08
N MET A 419 -15.37 -20.65 1.07
CA MET A 419 -15.35 -19.21 0.84
C MET A 419 -14.28 -18.80 -0.19
N SER A 420 -13.10 -19.40 -0.16
CA SER A 420 -12.06 -19.15 -1.15
C SER A 420 -12.54 -19.44 -2.56
N TYR A 421 -13.08 -20.64 -2.78
CA TYR A 421 -13.57 -21.05 -4.11
C TYR A 421 -14.85 -20.31 -4.53
N ASP A 422 -15.66 -19.85 -3.60
CA ASP A 422 -16.80 -18.97 -3.89
C ASP A 422 -16.37 -17.59 -4.43
N LEU A 423 -15.27 -17.06 -3.95
CA LEU A 423 -14.67 -15.83 -4.49
C LEU A 423 -14.01 -16.06 -5.86
N TRP A 424 -13.47 -17.24 -6.08
CA TRP A 424 -12.64 -17.62 -7.22
C TRP A 424 -13.46 -18.09 -8.41
N THR A 425 -14.50 -18.95 -8.16
CA THR A 425 -15.20 -19.70 -9.21
C THR A 425 -16.69 -19.39 -9.29
N ASN A 426 -17.23 -19.47 -10.49
CA ASN A 426 -18.67 -19.48 -10.75
C ASN A 426 -19.30 -20.83 -10.36
N THR A 427 -20.64 -20.85 -10.29
CA THR A 427 -21.41 -22.09 -10.38
C THR A 427 -21.75 -22.31 -11.85
N MET A 428 -21.14 -23.33 -12.47
CA MET A 428 -21.38 -23.67 -13.88
C MET A 428 -22.72 -24.36 -14.06
N ARG A 429 -23.42 -24.00 -15.14
CA ARG A 429 -24.69 -24.61 -15.58
C ARG A 429 -24.52 -25.48 -16.83
N GLY A 430 -23.35 -25.41 -17.46
CA GLY A 430 -22.99 -26.14 -18.65
C GLY A 430 -21.50 -25.98 -19.01
N PRO A 431 -21.01 -26.79 -19.97
CA PRO A 431 -19.58 -26.79 -20.34
C PRO A 431 -19.11 -25.49 -21.02
N ASP A 432 -20.05 -24.65 -21.47
CA ASP A 432 -19.74 -23.37 -22.13
C ASP A 432 -19.56 -22.21 -21.14
N ASP A 433 -19.89 -22.40 -19.87
CA ASP A 433 -19.70 -21.41 -18.83
C ASP A 433 -18.22 -21.22 -18.47
N HIS A 434 -17.88 -20.05 -17.94
CA HIS A 434 -16.57 -19.80 -17.33
C HIS A 434 -16.50 -20.40 -15.93
N ILE A 435 -15.37 -21.05 -15.58
CA ILE A 435 -15.10 -21.44 -14.20
C ILE A 435 -14.78 -20.21 -13.38
N MET A 436 -13.90 -19.34 -13.89
CA MET A 436 -13.44 -18.16 -13.15
C MET A 436 -14.53 -17.09 -13.04
N ARG A 437 -14.67 -16.48 -11.85
CA ARG A 437 -15.48 -15.26 -11.66
C ARG A 437 -14.74 -14.09 -12.25
N LEU A 438 -15.10 -13.72 -13.47
CA LEU A 438 -14.48 -12.65 -14.22
C LEU A 438 -15.31 -11.36 -14.14
N ASP A 439 -14.60 -10.22 -14.16
CA ASP A 439 -15.18 -8.89 -14.26
C ASP A 439 -14.38 -8.06 -15.25
N SER A 440 -14.96 -7.81 -16.42
CA SER A 440 -14.31 -7.02 -17.48
C SER A 440 -13.97 -5.59 -17.05
N LEU A 441 -14.64 -5.05 -16.04
CA LEU A 441 -14.36 -3.71 -15.50
C LEU A 441 -13.12 -3.69 -14.60
N SER A 442 -12.67 -4.85 -14.15
CA SER A 442 -11.51 -4.99 -13.26
C SER A 442 -10.19 -5.28 -13.98
N VAL A 443 -10.16 -5.29 -15.31
CA VAL A 443 -8.94 -5.62 -16.10
C VAL A 443 -7.75 -4.70 -15.78
N ASN A 444 -8.01 -3.44 -15.47
CA ASN A 444 -6.99 -2.46 -15.09
C ASN A 444 -6.86 -2.24 -13.56
N ASP A 445 -7.50 -3.09 -12.78
CA ASP A 445 -7.40 -3.07 -11.33
C ASP A 445 -6.27 -4.00 -10.89
N ASN A 446 -5.18 -3.45 -10.37
CA ASN A 446 -3.96 -4.18 -9.97
C ASN A 446 -4.18 -5.27 -8.91
N GLN A 447 -5.32 -5.25 -8.21
CA GLN A 447 -5.66 -6.26 -7.21
C GLN A 447 -6.51 -7.39 -7.78
N ARG A 448 -7.31 -7.09 -8.80
CA ARG A 448 -8.27 -8.04 -9.39
C ARG A 448 -7.89 -8.52 -10.78
N GLU A 449 -7.29 -7.66 -11.58
CA GLU A 449 -6.75 -7.96 -12.93
C GLU A 449 -7.68 -8.83 -13.80
N GLY A 450 -8.97 -8.48 -13.85
CA GLY A 450 -9.97 -9.19 -14.63
C GLY A 450 -10.79 -10.22 -13.85
N PHE A 451 -10.45 -10.51 -12.60
CA PHE A 451 -11.31 -11.27 -11.69
C PHE A 451 -12.34 -10.37 -11.00
N ALA A 452 -13.44 -10.95 -10.56
CA ALA A 452 -14.44 -10.24 -9.75
C ALA A 452 -13.92 -9.89 -8.35
N HIS A 453 -13.00 -10.70 -7.82
CA HIS A 453 -12.40 -10.55 -6.50
C HIS A 453 -10.88 -10.53 -6.57
N PRO A 454 -10.18 -9.98 -5.54
CA PRO A 454 -8.73 -9.99 -5.47
C PRO A 454 -8.17 -11.43 -5.47
N PHE A 455 -7.30 -11.73 -6.43
CA PHE A 455 -6.77 -13.09 -6.62
C PHE A 455 -5.87 -13.57 -5.47
N TYR A 456 -5.28 -12.67 -4.70
CA TYR A 456 -4.51 -13.03 -3.49
C TYR A 456 -5.39 -13.55 -2.33
N ASN A 457 -6.71 -13.62 -2.53
CA ASN A 457 -7.67 -14.29 -1.64
C ASN A 457 -8.12 -15.67 -2.18
N PHE A 458 -7.48 -16.18 -3.24
CA PHE A 458 -7.80 -17.48 -3.82
C PHE A 458 -6.90 -18.55 -3.21
N ASP A 459 -7.20 -18.91 -1.96
CA ASP A 459 -6.43 -19.92 -1.23
C ASP A 459 -6.71 -21.32 -1.74
N SER A 460 -5.64 -22.09 -1.95
CA SER A 460 -5.65 -23.55 -2.09
C SER A 460 -5.01 -24.19 -0.87
N ALA A 461 -5.07 -25.52 -0.78
CA ALA A 461 -4.49 -26.26 0.35
C ALA A 461 -3.62 -27.42 -0.11
N ALA A 462 -2.64 -27.79 0.72
CA ALA A 462 -1.89 -29.04 0.63
C ALA A 462 -1.85 -29.74 2.00
N GLY A 463 -1.49 -31.04 2.00
CA GLY A 463 -1.63 -31.92 3.16
C GLY A 463 -2.99 -32.63 3.21
N ILE A 464 -3.93 -32.18 2.37
CA ILE A 464 -5.23 -32.81 2.14
C ILE A 464 -5.49 -33.02 0.65
N ASP A 465 -6.23 -34.06 0.29
CA ASP A 465 -6.71 -34.32 -1.05
C ASP A 465 -8.19 -33.93 -1.15
N TYR A 466 -8.56 -33.15 -2.18
CA TYR A 466 -9.92 -32.65 -2.33
C TYR A 466 -10.28 -32.34 -3.78
N VAL A 467 -11.57 -32.22 -4.04
CA VAL A 467 -12.10 -31.78 -5.34
C VAL A 467 -13.01 -30.58 -5.16
N VAL A 468 -13.10 -29.75 -6.21
CA VAL A 468 -13.97 -28.59 -6.27
C VAL A 468 -15.01 -28.79 -7.36
N ASP A 469 -16.24 -29.10 -6.96
CA ASP A 469 -17.36 -29.33 -7.88
C ASP A 469 -18.00 -28.00 -8.26
N VAL A 470 -17.63 -27.49 -9.42
CA VAL A 470 -18.12 -26.18 -9.93
C VAL A 470 -19.57 -26.18 -10.38
N THR A 471 -20.26 -27.33 -10.33
CA THR A 471 -21.71 -27.42 -10.59
C THR A 471 -22.54 -27.11 -9.35
N LYS A 472 -21.92 -27.13 -8.18
CA LYS A 472 -22.56 -26.89 -6.89
C LYS A 472 -22.70 -25.40 -6.59
N PRO A 473 -23.71 -25.02 -5.80
CA PRO A 473 -23.84 -23.65 -5.33
C PRO A 473 -22.70 -23.24 -4.41
N ASP A 474 -22.55 -21.94 -4.19
CA ASP A 474 -21.60 -21.38 -3.24
C ASP A 474 -21.79 -22.01 -1.86
N GLY A 475 -20.68 -22.39 -1.19
CA GLY A 475 -20.66 -23.07 0.10
C GLY A 475 -20.82 -24.60 0.06
N GLU A 476 -20.92 -25.20 -1.12
CA GLU A 476 -21.10 -26.65 -1.30
C GLU A 476 -20.16 -27.25 -2.37
N LYS A 477 -19.13 -26.49 -2.80
CA LYS A 477 -18.25 -26.87 -3.92
C LYS A 477 -17.13 -27.84 -3.51
N VAL A 478 -16.64 -27.74 -2.26
CA VAL A 478 -15.44 -28.44 -1.82
C VAL A 478 -15.79 -29.78 -1.17
N SER A 479 -15.16 -30.86 -1.64
CA SER A 479 -15.23 -32.17 -1.01
C SER A 479 -13.83 -32.63 -0.65
N ILE A 480 -13.49 -32.70 0.65
CA ILE A 480 -12.21 -33.21 1.15
C ILE A 480 -12.30 -34.74 1.18
N ILE A 481 -11.39 -35.40 0.45
CA ILE A 481 -11.33 -36.84 0.28
C ILE A 481 -10.61 -37.48 1.46
N GLY A 482 -9.49 -36.92 1.89
CA GLY A 482 -8.64 -37.43 2.96
C GLY A 482 -7.44 -36.54 3.22
N MET A 483 -6.56 -36.99 4.12
CA MET A 483 -5.22 -36.42 4.23
C MET A 483 -4.35 -36.98 3.09
N SER A 484 -3.37 -36.19 2.61
CA SER A 484 -2.51 -36.63 1.51
C SER A 484 -1.54 -37.76 1.90
N ASP A 485 -1.42 -38.07 3.18
CA ASP A 485 -0.69 -39.27 3.67
C ASP A 485 -1.55 -40.54 3.67
N GLY A 486 -2.80 -40.49 3.20
CA GLY A 486 -3.75 -41.58 3.16
C GLY A 486 -4.56 -41.78 4.44
N THR A 487 -4.34 -40.97 5.48
CA THR A 487 -5.16 -41.07 6.70
C THR A 487 -6.52 -40.37 6.52
N PRO A 488 -7.58 -40.81 7.24
CA PRO A 488 -8.90 -40.21 7.13
C PRO A 488 -8.92 -38.75 7.61
N PHE A 489 -9.55 -37.87 6.84
CA PHE A 489 -9.90 -36.54 7.28
C PHE A 489 -11.20 -36.56 8.09
N SER A 490 -11.25 -35.76 9.17
CA SER A 490 -12.45 -35.63 10.01
C SER A 490 -12.81 -34.16 10.23
N LEU A 491 -14.08 -33.83 10.03
CA LEU A 491 -14.58 -32.45 10.24
C LEU A 491 -14.46 -31.96 11.69
N ASP A 492 -14.48 -32.88 12.65
CA ASP A 492 -14.49 -32.52 14.08
C ASP A 492 -13.11 -32.63 14.72
N ARG A 493 -12.12 -33.19 14.03
CA ARG A 493 -10.71 -33.21 14.48
C ARG A 493 -10.07 -31.85 14.33
N GLN A 494 -9.18 -31.49 15.27
CA GLN A 494 -8.29 -30.34 15.15
C GLN A 494 -7.02 -30.70 14.36
N TYR A 495 -6.62 -29.77 13.51
CA TYR A 495 -5.40 -29.83 12.69
C TYR A 495 -4.55 -28.59 12.96
N ASN A 496 -3.24 -28.75 12.84
CA ASN A 496 -2.29 -27.64 12.76
C ASN A 496 -2.24 -27.16 11.31
N VAL A 497 -2.67 -25.93 11.08
CA VAL A 497 -2.75 -25.33 9.74
C VAL A 497 -1.74 -24.22 9.65
N VAL A 498 -0.85 -24.28 8.64
CA VAL A 498 0.10 -23.21 8.35
C VAL A 498 -0.41 -22.32 7.22
N MET A 499 -0.25 -21.01 7.41
CA MET A 499 -0.55 -19.98 6.42
C MET A 499 0.31 -18.74 6.68
N ASN A 500 0.27 -17.76 5.78
CA ASN A 500 0.96 -16.50 5.99
C ASN A 500 0.28 -15.64 7.08
N SER A 501 1.04 -14.72 7.67
CA SER A 501 0.56 -13.85 8.76
C SER A 501 -0.64 -12.98 8.35
N TYR A 502 -0.71 -12.48 7.11
CA TYR A 502 -1.85 -11.73 6.61
C TYR A 502 -3.14 -12.54 6.68
N ARG A 503 -3.12 -13.78 6.19
CA ARG A 503 -4.29 -14.68 6.22
C ARG A 503 -4.68 -15.05 7.64
N ALA A 504 -3.70 -15.46 8.44
CA ALA A 504 -3.93 -15.87 9.83
C ALA A 504 -4.53 -14.75 10.69
N ASN A 505 -4.18 -13.49 10.43
CA ASN A 505 -4.75 -12.33 11.12
C ASN A 505 -6.14 -11.91 10.59
N GLY A 506 -6.71 -12.66 9.64
CA GLY A 506 -8.06 -12.44 9.12
C GLY A 506 -8.12 -11.64 7.82
N GLY A 507 -6.97 -11.36 7.19
CA GLY A 507 -6.92 -10.69 5.89
C GLY A 507 -7.74 -11.42 4.83
N GLY A 508 -8.53 -10.68 4.05
CA GLY A 508 -9.48 -11.24 3.07
C GLY A 508 -10.67 -11.97 3.66
N GLU A 509 -10.87 -11.92 4.98
CA GLU A 509 -12.02 -12.48 5.72
C GLU A 509 -12.20 -13.99 5.67
N LEU A 510 -11.28 -14.76 5.04
CA LEU A 510 -11.42 -16.22 4.91
C LEU A 510 -11.35 -16.95 6.26
N ILE A 511 -10.58 -16.43 7.23
CA ILE A 511 -10.53 -16.98 8.60
C ILE A 511 -11.78 -16.56 9.39
N THR A 512 -12.19 -15.31 9.30
CA THR A 512 -13.29 -14.78 10.12
C THR A 512 -14.66 -15.16 9.56
N ARG A 513 -14.99 -14.72 8.35
CA ARG A 513 -16.27 -15.04 7.69
C ARG A 513 -16.28 -16.45 7.12
N GLY A 514 -15.20 -16.86 6.46
CA GLY A 514 -15.10 -18.17 5.83
C GLY A 514 -15.11 -19.30 6.85
N ALA A 515 -14.03 -19.44 7.60
CA ALA A 515 -13.93 -20.49 8.62
C ALA A 515 -14.89 -20.28 9.81
N GLY A 516 -15.34 -19.04 10.04
CA GLY A 516 -16.23 -18.69 11.17
C GLY A 516 -15.50 -18.57 12.50
N ILE A 517 -14.19 -18.28 12.47
CA ILE A 517 -13.37 -18.07 13.67
C ILE A 517 -13.53 -16.60 14.11
N PRO A 518 -14.09 -16.32 15.31
CA PRO A 518 -14.23 -14.96 15.79
C PRO A 518 -12.88 -14.25 15.87
N ARG A 519 -12.84 -12.96 15.49
CA ARG A 519 -11.60 -12.19 15.42
C ARG A 519 -10.84 -12.15 16.75
N ASP A 520 -11.54 -11.98 17.86
CA ASP A 520 -11.00 -11.97 19.22
C ASP A 520 -10.39 -13.30 19.67
N SER A 521 -10.76 -14.41 19.01
CA SER A 521 -10.22 -15.73 19.28
C SER A 521 -9.05 -16.15 18.39
N ILE A 522 -8.72 -15.38 17.33
CA ILE A 522 -7.63 -15.72 16.40
C ILE A 522 -6.31 -15.91 17.15
N GLU A 523 -5.95 -14.96 18.03
CA GLU A 523 -4.68 -14.99 18.76
C GLU A 523 -4.53 -16.28 19.60
N SER A 524 -5.60 -16.73 20.25
CA SER A 524 -5.60 -17.96 21.06
C SER A 524 -5.47 -19.25 20.24
N ARG A 525 -5.71 -19.18 18.92
CA ARG A 525 -5.56 -20.30 17.99
C ARG A 525 -4.16 -20.45 17.41
N ILE A 526 -3.36 -19.37 17.43
CA ILE A 526 -1.99 -19.36 16.91
C ILE A 526 -1.08 -20.06 17.88
N ILE A 527 -0.40 -21.12 17.44
CA ILE A 527 0.49 -21.96 18.25
C ILE A 527 1.97 -21.73 17.96
N LYS A 528 2.29 -21.18 16.77
CA LYS A 528 3.66 -20.91 16.37
C LYS A 528 3.71 -19.79 15.33
N ARG A 529 4.73 -18.95 15.42
CA ARG A 529 5.09 -17.95 14.43
C ARG A 529 6.53 -18.18 13.97
N SER A 530 6.84 -17.89 12.71
CA SER A 530 8.23 -17.91 12.24
C SER A 530 8.95 -16.62 12.62
N ASP A 531 10.25 -16.69 12.87
CA ASP A 531 11.10 -15.55 13.25
C ASP A 531 11.40 -14.62 12.06
N LYS A 532 11.39 -15.16 10.85
CA LYS A 532 11.68 -14.45 9.61
C LYS A 532 10.50 -14.57 8.66
N ASP A 533 10.46 -13.69 7.67
CA ASP A 533 9.50 -13.78 6.58
C ASP A 533 9.71 -15.04 5.72
N PHE A 534 8.68 -15.44 4.99
CA PHE A 534 8.70 -16.68 4.22
C PHE A 534 9.70 -16.65 3.06
N ARG A 535 9.98 -15.48 2.48
CA ARG A 535 10.98 -15.31 1.41
C ARG A 535 12.39 -15.65 1.92
N PHE A 536 12.73 -15.30 3.16
CA PHE A 536 13.99 -15.69 3.80
C PHE A 536 14.16 -17.22 3.82
N TYR A 537 13.13 -17.96 4.24
CA TYR A 537 13.20 -19.43 4.27
C TYR A 537 13.23 -20.06 2.88
N LEU A 538 12.52 -19.45 1.93
CA LEU A 538 12.54 -19.89 0.52
C LEU A 538 13.95 -19.73 -0.07
N MET A 539 14.62 -18.61 0.22
CA MET A 539 16.02 -18.39 -0.18
C MET A 539 16.94 -19.44 0.42
N GLN A 540 16.87 -19.65 1.73
CA GLN A 540 17.69 -20.65 2.41
C GLN A 540 17.48 -22.07 1.85
N GLU A 541 16.25 -22.45 1.56
CA GLU A 541 15.97 -23.79 1.02
C GLU A 541 16.50 -23.95 -0.40
N ILE A 542 16.38 -22.94 -1.25
CA ILE A 542 16.93 -22.98 -2.62
C ILE A 542 18.47 -23.00 -2.57
N GLU A 543 19.11 -22.17 -1.74
CA GLU A 543 20.57 -22.19 -1.56
C GLU A 543 21.08 -23.54 -1.01
N ARG A 544 20.35 -24.13 -0.06
CA ARG A 544 20.71 -25.42 0.55
C ARG A 544 20.65 -26.58 -0.47
N LEU A 545 19.65 -26.55 -1.37
CA LEU A 545 19.45 -27.60 -2.37
C LEU A 545 20.30 -27.39 -3.62
N ASP A 546 20.65 -26.14 -3.93
CA ASP A 546 21.27 -25.65 -5.18
C ASP A 546 20.42 -25.94 -6.45
N VAL A 547 19.81 -27.11 -6.54
CA VAL A 547 18.89 -27.49 -7.64
C VAL A 547 17.54 -27.90 -7.09
N ILE A 548 16.47 -27.27 -7.58
CA ILE A 548 15.10 -27.63 -7.26
C ILE A 548 14.37 -28.12 -8.51
N ALA A 549 13.44 -29.05 -8.33
CA ALA A 549 12.57 -29.59 -9.38
C ALA A 549 11.11 -29.64 -8.89
N PRO A 550 10.47 -28.49 -8.63
CA PRO A 550 9.10 -28.47 -8.13
C PRO A 550 8.13 -29.12 -9.12
N ARG A 551 7.16 -29.85 -8.58
CA ARG A 551 6.09 -30.51 -9.34
C ARG A 551 4.76 -30.22 -8.68
N PRO A 552 3.63 -30.26 -9.43
CA PRO A 552 2.30 -30.25 -8.85
C PRO A 552 2.13 -31.44 -7.88
N ASN A 553 1.50 -31.19 -6.74
CA ASN A 553 1.12 -32.26 -5.78
C ASN A 553 -0.04 -33.12 -6.28
N GLU A 554 -0.81 -32.62 -7.26
CA GLU A 554 -2.00 -33.27 -7.84
C GLU A 554 -3.08 -33.59 -6.79
N ASN A 555 -3.04 -32.90 -5.66
CA ASN A 555 -3.90 -33.16 -4.51
C ASN A 555 -5.28 -32.50 -4.61
N TRP A 556 -5.50 -31.64 -5.63
CA TRP A 556 -6.81 -31.08 -5.88
C TRP A 556 -7.06 -30.73 -7.35
N ARG A 557 -8.36 -30.69 -7.75
CA ARG A 557 -8.79 -30.33 -9.10
C ARG A 557 -10.25 -29.89 -9.13
N PHE A 558 -10.63 -29.21 -10.19
CA PHE A 558 -12.02 -28.92 -10.50
C PHE A 558 -12.71 -30.10 -11.13
N ILE A 559 -13.99 -30.32 -10.81
CA ILE A 559 -14.85 -31.33 -11.41
C ILE A 559 -16.22 -30.77 -11.78
N PRO A 560 -17.00 -31.40 -12.71
CA PRO A 560 -16.66 -32.60 -13.51
C PRO A 560 -15.71 -32.30 -14.69
N ASP A 561 -14.83 -33.20 -15.04
CA ASP A 561 -13.78 -33.01 -16.04
C ASP A 561 -14.34 -32.65 -17.43
N GLU A 562 -15.48 -33.21 -17.82
CA GLU A 562 -16.13 -32.90 -19.09
C GLU A 562 -16.57 -31.44 -19.25
N TRP A 563 -16.81 -30.73 -18.16
CA TRP A 563 -17.11 -29.29 -18.16
C TRP A 563 -15.87 -28.44 -17.91
N THR A 564 -15.06 -28.88 -16.96
CA THR A 564 -13.97 -28.07 -16.45
C THR A 564 -12.78 -27.98 -17.40
N VAL A 565 -12.40 -29.10 -18.06
CA VAL A 565 -11.24 -29.12 -18.96
C VAL A 565 -11.37 -28.13 -20.13
N PRO A 566 -12.48 -28.05 -20.88
CA PRO A 566 -12.65 -27.06 -21.94
C PRO A 566 -12.78 -25.64 -21.38
N ALA A 567 -13.45 -25.47 -20.24
CA ALA A 567 -13.63 -24.15 -19.62
C ALA A 567 -12.32 -23.57 -19.11
N LEU A 568 -11.44 -24.36 -18.45
CA LEU A 568 -10.12 -23.93 -17.98
C LEU A 568 -9.22 -23.47 -19.14
N ARG A 569 -9.27 -24.12 -20.30
CA ARG A 569 -8.54 -23.70 -21.49
C ARG A 569 -9.02 -22.35 -22.00
N ARG A 570 -10.33 -22.13 -22.05
CA ARG A 570 -10.97 -20.88 -22.48
C ARG A 570 -10.63 -19.74 -21.52
N ASP A 571 -10.76 -19.97 -20.20
CA ASP A 571 -10.47 -18.97 -19.17
C ASP A 571 -8.99 -18.60 -19.15
N ARG A 572 -8.09 -19.58 -19.31
CA ARG A 572 -6.65 -19.34 -19.44
C ARG A 572 -6.33 -18.47 -20.66
N GLN A 573 -6.96 -18.74 -21.81
CA GLN A 573 -6.74 -17.92 -23.01
C GLN A 573 -7.22 -16.49 -22.80
N LEU A 574 -8.38 -16.32 -22.15
CA LEU A 574 -8.95 -15.01 -21.87
C LEU A 574 -8.08 -14.20 -20.90
N LEU A 575 -7.62 -14.83 -19.81
CA LEU A 575 -6.88 -14.15 -18.74
C LEU A 575 -5.40 -13.91 -19.10
N PHE A 576 -4.74 -14.80 -19.86
CA PHE A 576 -3.28 -14.78 -20.00
C PHE A 576 -2.78 -14.67 -21.44
N ASN A 577 -3.62 -14.91 -22.45
CA ASN A 577 -3.20 -14.91 -23.87
C ASN A 577 -3.96 -13.89 -24.72
N SER A 578 -4.75 -13.00 -24.14
CA SER A 578 -5.46 -11.96 -24.88
C SER A 578 -4.47 -10.89 -25.41
N PRO A 579 -4.50 -10.51 -26.71
CA PRO A 579 -3.61 -9.51 -27.29
C PRO A 579 -3.80 -8.08 -26.75
N HIS A 580 -4.75 -7.89 -25.82
CA HIS A 580 -5.04 -6.59 -25.19
C HIS A 580 -4.50 -6.48 -23.75
N ARG A 581 -3.63 -7.39 -23.33
CA ARG A 581 -2.89 -7.34 -22.04
C ARG A 581 -1.41 -7.16 -22.22
#